data_c4de948498fe590dcd26a5a55d29218b
#
_entry.id   c4de948498fe590dcd26a5a55d29218b
#
_cell.length_a   1.000
_cell.length_b   1.000
_cell.length_c   1.000
_cell.angle_alpha   90.00
_cell.angle_beta   90.00
_cell.angle_gamma   90.00
#
_symmetry.space_group_name_H-M   'P 1'
#
loop_
_entity.id
_entity.type
_entity.pdbx_description
1 polymer ?
#
loop_
_entity_poly.entity_id
_entity_poly.type
_entity_poly.pdbx_seq_one_letter_code
_entity_poly.pdbx_strand_id
1 'polypeptide(L)'
;VLKHYDLESKIITIDIDSKINISCDQQLMMIVFDNLINNAFKYANQKISIVYKQEKIIISNDGSKIENKDINHIFEPLYKADVSRNDTNSTGMGLAIVRNILDLHNYTCKVVQDEEVHFIIEMNK
;
A
#
# COMPACT_ATOMS: atom_id res chain seq x y z
N VAL A 1 13.40 -13.67 -2.24
CA VAL A 1 14.52 -12.92 -2.78
C VAL A 1 14.47 -11.49 -2.26
N LEU A 2 15.54 -11.05 -1.63
CA LEU A 2 15.66 -9.70 -1.11
C LEU A 2 16.34 -8.81 -2.15
N LYS A 3 15.69 -7.72 -2.51
CA LYS A 3 16.23 -6.74 -3.46
C LYS A 3 16.11 -5.33 -2.89
N HIS A 4 17.12 -4.52 -3.18
CA HIS A 4 17.15 -3.13 -2.76
C HIS A 4 17.26 -2.23 -3.99
N TYR A 5 16.48 -1.16 -3.98
CA TYR A 5 16.50 -0.14 -5.02
C TYR A 5 16.62 1.23 -4.36
N ASP A 6 17.41 2.11 -4.94
CA ASP A 6 17.56 3.49 -4.47
C ASP A 6 16.99 4.41 -5.55
N LEU A 7 15.81 4.94 -5.29
CA LEU A 7 15.07 5.80 -6.23
C LEU A 7 14.67 7.09 -5.55
N GLU A 8 15.03 8.22 -6.13
CA GLU A 8 14.67 9.55 -5.64
C GLU A 8 15.01 9.74 -4.15
N SER A 9 16.22 9.30 -3.75
CA SER A 9 16.68 9.33 -2.36
C SER A 9 15.86 8.48 -1.39
N LYS A 10 15.10 7.53 -1.91
CA LYS A 10 14.35 6.57 -1.09
C LYS A 10 14.81 5.16 -1.41
N ILE A 11 14.93 4.35 -0.38
CA ILE A 11 15.37 2.95 -0.50
C ILE A 11 14.14 2.06 -0.49
N ILE A 12 14.00 1.25 -1.53
CA ILE A 12 12.92 0.27 -1.64
C ILE A 12 13.53 -1.11 -1.44
N THR A 13 13.03 -1.84 -0.46
CA THR A 13 13.43 -3.22 -0.18
C THR A 13 12.29 -4.15 -0.56
N ILE A 14 12.56 -5.13 -1.42
CA ILE A 14 11.58 -6.11 -1.86
C ILE A 14 12.04 -7.48 -1.38
N ASP A 15 11.20 -8.12 -0.57
CA ASP A 15 11.47 -9.45 -0.01
C ASP A 15 10.30 -10.37 -0.37
N ILE A 16 10.33 -10.87 -1.60
CA ILE A 16 9.30 -11.75 -2.14
C ILE A 16 10.00 -12.92 -2.84
N ASP A 17 9.59 -14.14 -2.50
CA ASP A 17 10.06 -15.33 -3.21
C ASP A 17 9.51 -15.29 -4.65
N SER A 18 10.40 -15.43 -5.64
CA SER A 18 10.02 -15.40 -7.05
C SER A 18 9.09 -16.55 -7.46
N LYS A 19 8.97 -17.58 -6.62
CA LYS A 19 8.10 -18.74 -6.88
C LYS A 19 6.68 -18.56 -6.36
N ILE A 20 6.38 -17.43 -5.73
CA ILE A 20 5.04 -17.19 -5.20
C ILE A 20 4.08 -16.91 -6.33
N ASN A 21 2.93 -17.58 -6.28
CA ASN A 21 1.84 -17.38 -7.22
C ASN A 21 0.62 -16.86 -6.46
N ILE A 22 -0.02 -15.84 -7.01
CA ILE A 22 -1.22 -15.24 -6.44
C ILE A 22 -2.35 -15.43 -7.44
N SER A 23 -3.47 -15.96 -6.97
CA SER A 23 -4.66 -16.10 -7.82
C SER A 23 -5.33 -14.75 -7.97
N CYS A 24 -5.23 -14.15 -9.14
CA CYS A 24 -5.76 -12.80 -9.36
C CYS A 24 -5.92 -12.48 -10.84
N ASP A 25 -6.68 -11.41 -11.11
CA ASP A 25 -6.65 -10.75 -12.40
C ASP A 25 -5.38 -9.90 -12.44
N GLN A 26 -4.49 -10.20 -13.38
CA GLN A 26 -3.17 -9.57 -13.42
C GLN A 26 -3.27 -8.05 -13.63
N GLN A 27 -4.13 -7.61 -14.54
CA GLN A 27 -4.26 -6.19 -14.85
C GLN A 27 -4.85 -5.41 -13.67
N LEU A 28 -5.88 -5.96 -13.03
CA LEU A 28 -6.48 -5.31 -11.87
C LEU A 28 -5.51 -5.27 -10.70
N MET A 29 -4.77 -6.37 -10.46
CA MET A 29 -3.82 -6.40 -9.35
C MET A 29 -2.65 -5.43 -9.58
N MET A 30 -2.25 -5.21 -10.83
CA MET A 30 -1.26 -4.19 -11.15
C MET A 30 -1.73 -2.80 -10.73
N ILE A 31 -3.01 -2.50 -10.91
CA ILE A 31 -3.59 -1.22 -10.47
C ILE A 31 -3.50 -1.09 -8.95
N VAL A 32 -3.78 -2.18 -8.22
CA VAL A 32 -3.66 -2.20 -6.76
C VAL A 32 -2.22 -1.85 -6.34
N PHE A 33 -1.25 -2.55 -6.91
CA PHE A 33 0.15 -2.33 -6.55
C PHE A 33 0.61 -0.93 -6.93
N ASP A 34 0.25 -0.43 -8.11
CA ASP A 34 0.60 0.92 -8.52
C ASP A 34 0.10 1.96 -7.52
N ASN A 35 -1.15 1.82 -7.08
CA ASN A 35 -1.71 2.76 -6.12
C ASN A 35 -1.02 2.69 -4.76
N LEU A 36 -0.79 1.48 -4.25
CA LEU A 36 -0.16 1.32 -2.93
C LEU A 36 1.31 1.72 -2.94
N ILE A 37 2.04 1.37 -4.00
CA ILE A 37 3.45 1.73 -4.11
C ILE A 37 3.61 3.23 -4.32
N ASN A 38 2.80 3.85 -5.16
CA ASN A 38 2.83 5.29 -5.34
C ASN A 38 2.48 6.03 -4.06
N ASN A 39 1.51 5.51 -3.31
CA ASN A 39 1.15 6.06 -2.01
C ASN A 39 2.33 5.97 -1.04
N ALA A 40 2.99 4.81 -0.97
CA ALA A 40 4.15 4.64 -0.12
C ALA A 40 5.28 5.59 -0.52
N PHE A 41 5.53 5.76 -1.81
CA PHE A 41 6.54 6.67 -2.34
C PHE A 41 6.28 8.10 -1.94
N LYS A 42 5.02 8.52 -2.02
CA LYS A 42 4.61 9.88 -1.73
C LYS A 42 4.85 10.25 -0.27
N TYR A 43 4.60 9.33 0.64
CA TYR A 43 4.64 9.63 2.08
C TYR A 43 5.90 9.17 2.78
N ALA A 44 6.67 8.25 2.20
CA ALA A 44 7.90 7.76 2.83
C ALA A 44 8.92 8.88 3.00
N ASN A 45 9.67 8.83 4.11
CA ASN A 45 10.84 9.67 4.28
C ASN A 45 12.01 9.13 3.48
N GLN A 46 12.42 7.90 3.78
CA GLN A 46 13.59 7.27 3.15
C GLN A 46 13.39 5.81 2.79
N LYS A 47 12.46 5.11 3.46
CA LYS A 47 12.37 3.65 3.35
C LYS A 47 10.99 3.19 2.97
N ILE A 48 10.95 2.28 2.00
CA ILE A 48 9.75 1.55 1.60
C ILE A 48 10.12 0.07 1.58
N SER A 49 9.25 -0.78 2.08
CA SER A 49 9.44 -2.22 1.97
C SER A 49 8.22 -2.91 1.42
N ILE A 50 8.43 -3.98 0.66
CA ILE A 50 7.39 -4.83 0.12
C ILE A 50 7.76 -6.26 0.49
N VAL A 51 6.92 -6.90 1.30
CA VAL A 51 7.20 -8.23 1.85
C VAL A 51 6.00 -9.13 1.58
N TYR A 52 6.25 -10.37 1.18
CA TYR A 52 5.24 -11.42 1.16
C TYR A 52 5.50 -12.38 2.33
N LYS A 53 4.48 -12.65 3.12
CA LYS A 53 4.60 -13.58 4.23
C LYS A 53 3.22 -14.15 4.57
N GLN A 54 3.10 -15.48 4.57
CA GLN A 54 1.89 -16.17 5.04
C GLN A 54 0.61 -15.65 4.35
N GLU A 55 0.64 -15.60 3.02
CA GLU A 55 -0.49 -15.14 2.19
C GLU A 55 -0.87 -13.68 2.45
N LYS A 56 0.10 -12.89 2.87
CA LYS A 56 -0.06 -11.44 3.03
C LYS A 56 1.03 -10.71 2.27
N ILE A 57 0.64 -9.62 1.64
CA ILE A 57 1.59 -8.67 1.06
C ILE A 57 1.57 -7.44 1.94
N ILE A 58 2.74 -7.04 2.44
CA ILE A 58 2.88 -5.92 3.35
C ILE A 58 3.70 -4.85 2.66
N ILE A 59 3.10 -3.69 2.43
CA ILE A 59 3.77 -2.54 1.85
C ILE A 59 3.91 -1.49 2.95
N SER A 60 5.15 -1.20 3.34
CA SER A 60 5.46 -0.37 4.49
C SER A 60 6.27 0.85 4.10
N ASN A 61 6.08 1.93 4.84
CA ASN A 61 6.91 3.13 4.69
C ASN A 61 7.18 3.77 6.05
N ASP A 62 8.26 4.54 6.13
CA ASP A 62 8.70 5.22 7.33
C ASP A 62 8.23 6.68 7.42
N GLY A 63 7.17 7.00 6.72
CA GLY A 63 6.65 8.35 6.64
C GLY A 63 5.70 8.72 7.77
N SER A 64 4.98 9.81 7.53
CA SER A 64 4.03 10.35 8.50
C SER A 64 2.92 9.37 8.81
N LYS A 65 2.59 9.25 10.09
CA LYS A 65 1.48 8.40 10.53
C LYS A 65 0.14 9.00 10.10
N ILE A 66 -0.82 8.11 9.87
CA ILE A 66 -2.21 8.49 9.62
C ILE A 66 -2.86 8.75 10.98
N GLU A 67 -3.55 9.88 11.12
CA GLU A 67 -4.24 10.18 12.36
C GLU A 67 -5.38 9.22 12.62
N ASN A 68 -5.66 8.93 13.89
CA ASN A 68 -6.72 7.99 14.27
C ASN A 68 -8.09 8.35 13.68
N LYS A 69 -8.37 9.65 13.57
CA LYS A 69 -9.64 10.11 12.99
C LYS A 69 -9.79 9.79 11.52
N ASP A 70 -8.68 9.59 10.81
CA ASP A 70 -8.67 9.34 9.38
C ASP A 70 -8.59 7.85 9.03
N ILE A 71 -8.01 7.03 9.91
CA ILE A 71 -7.58 5.68 9.56
C ILE A 71 -8.72 4.77 9.07
N ASN A 72 -9.93 4.97 9.61
CA ASN A 72 -11.10 4.18 9.20
C ASN A 72 -11.76 4.70 7.92
N HIS A 73 -11.29 5.81 7.39
CA HIS A 73 -11.90 6.49 6.24
C HIS A 73 -11.02 6.53 5.01
N ILE A 74 -9.74 6.14 5.12
CA ILE A 74 -8.77 6.34 4.04
C ILE A 74 -9.10 5.58 2.75
N PHE A 75 -9.93 4.53 2.84
CA PHE A 75 -10.38 3.77 1.66
C PHE A 75 -11.69 4.30 1.07
N GLU A 76 -12.28 5.32 1.67
CA GLU A 76 -13.52 5.92 1.15
C GLU A 76 -13.20 6.80 -0.06
N PRO A 77 -14.06 6.79 -1.10
CA PRO A 77 -13.84 7.64 -2.26
C PRO A 77 -13.77 9.13 -1.86
N LEU A 78 -12.81 9.84 -2.44
CA LEU A 78 -12.61 11.27 -2.26
C LEU A 78 -12.20 11.69 -0.85
N TYR A 79 -12.00 10.74 0.07
CA TYR A 79 -11.50 11.06 1.40
C TYR A 79 -10.00 11.32 1.35
N LYS A 80 -9.56 12.41 1.96
CA LYS A 80 -8.15 12.74 2.10
C LYS A 80 -7.81 12.97 3.57
N ALA A 81 -6.76 12.27 4.06
CA ALA A 81 -6.23 12.52 5.40
C ALA A 81 -5.59 13.91 5.46
N ASP A 82 -5.43 14.45 6.67
CA ASP A 82 -4.89 15.80 6.87
C ASP A 82 -3.55 16.00 6.17
N VAL A 83 -2.67 15.00 6.20
CA VAL A 83 -1.35 15.10 5.58
C VAL A 83 -1.40 15.25 4.06
N SER A 84 -2.53 14.89 3.41
CA SER A 84 -2.68 14.95 1.97
C SER A 84 -3.67 16.01 1.49
N ARG A 85 -4.34 16.72 2.39
CA ARG A 85 -5.38 17.69 2.00
C ARG A 85 -4.88 18.83 1.14
N ASN A 86 -3.63 19.21 1.31
CA ASN A 86 -3.00 20.28 0.54
C ASN A 86 -2.29 19.77 -0.72
N ASP A 87 -2.37 18.48 -0.99
CA ASP A 87 -1.71 17.88 -2.14
C ASP A 87 -2.63 17.92 -3.35
N THR A 88 -2.31 18.75 -4.32
CA THR A 88 -3.10 18.90 -5.54
C THR A 88 -3.02 17.69 -6.45
N ASN A 89 -2.04 16.80 -6.26
CA ASN A 89 -1.88 15.60 -7.07
C ASN A 89 -2.67 14.41 -6.54
N SER A 90 -3.25 14.53 -5.35
CA SER A 90 -4.03 13.46 -4.75
C SER A 90 -5.50 13.63 -5.09
N THR A 91 -6.11 12.61 -5.71
CA THR A 91 -7.52 12.63 -6.09
C THR A 91 -8.43 12.09 -5.00
N GLY A 92 -7.89 11.40 -4.00
CA GLY A 92 -8.68 10.71 -2.99
C GLY A 92 -9.35 9.44 -3.49
N MET A 93 -8.99 8.96 -4.69
CA MET A 93 -9.63 7.79 -5.31
C MET A 93 -8.76 6.53 -5.26
N GLY A 94 -7.43 6.67 -5.13
CA GLY A 94 -6.52 5.55 -5.26
C GLY A 94 -6.80 4.40 -4.30
N LEU A 95 -6.99 4.70 -3.02
CA LEU A 95 -7.25 3.66 -2.02
C LEU A 95 -8.66 3.07 -2.15
N ALA A 96 -9.64 3.85 -2.58
CA ALA A 96 -10.98 3.33 -2.87
C ALA A 96 -10.93 2.32 -4.03
N ILE A 97 -10.14 2.61 -5.06
CA ILE A 97 -9.92 1.68 -6.18
C ILE A 97 -9.27 0.40 -5.68
N VAL A 98 -8.27 0.51 -4.82
CA VAL A 98 -7.61 -0.66 -4.20
C VAL A 98 -8.63 -1.54 -3.49
N ARG A 99 -9.46 -0.94 -2.64
CA ARG A 99 -10.47 -1.71 -1.90
C ARG A 99 -11.46 -2.40 -2.84
N ASN A 100 -11.94 -1.70 -3.85
CA ASN A 100 -12.92 -2.28 -4.77
C ASN A 100 -12.32 -3.47 -5.54
N ILE A 101 -11.09 -3.34 -6.01
CA ILE A 101 -10.43 -4.45 -6.73
C ILE A 101 -10.20 -5.64 -5.81
N LEU A 102 -9.72 -5.39 -4.59
CA LEU A 102 -9.49 -6.47 -3.64
C LEU A 102 -10.80 -7.16 -3.26
N ASP A 103 -11.89 -6.40 -3.10
CA ASP A 103 -13.21 -6.98 -2.83
C ASP A 103 -13.63 -7.95 -3.95
N LEU A 104 -13.36 -7.61 -5.20
CA LEU A 104 -13.65 -8.51 -6.33
C LEU A 104 -12.88 -9.83 -6.23
N HIS A 105 -11.74 -9.84 -5.57
CA HIS A 105 -10.91 -11.03 -5.37
C HIS A 105 -11.20 -11.75 -4.06
N ASN A 106 -12.09 -11.23 -3.23
CA ASN A 106 -12.31 -11.67 -1.85
C ASN A 106 -11.05 -11.53 -0.99
N TYR A 107 -10.25 -10.54 -1.29
CA TYR A 107 -9.07 -10.14 -0.52
C TYR A 107 -9.39 -8.88 0.27
N THR A 108 -8.62 -8.61 1.29
CA THR A 108 -8.80 -7.42 2.12
C THR A 108 -7.51 -6.62 2.22
N CYS A 109 -7.64 -5.34 2.53
CA CYS A 109 -6.50 -4.48 2.84
C CYS A 109 -6.78 -3.76 4.15
N LYS A 110 -5.80 -3.75 5.02
CA LYS A 110 -5.88 -3.01 6.28
C LYS A 110 -4.60 -2.23 6.51
N VAL A 111 -4.67 -1.25 7.41
CA VAL A 111 -3.54 -0.42 7.81
C VAL A 111 -3.20 -0.70 9.27
N VAL A 112 -1.93 -0.98 9.52
CA VAL A 112 -1.40 -1.12 10.88
C VAL A 112 -0.23 -0.15 11.01
N GLN A 113 -0.16 0.55 12.12
CA GLN A 113 0.90 1.51 12.38
C GLN A 113 1.65 1.14 13.66
N ASP A 114 2.96 1.12 13.56
CA ASP A 114 3.90 1.05 14.68
C ASP A 114 4.92 2.16 14.45
N GLU A 115 6.20 1.87 14.37
CA GLU A 115 7.21 2.84 13.95
C GLU A 115 7.07 3.20 12.47
N GLU A 116 6.42 2.34 11.70
CA GLU A 116 6.15 2.53 10.28
C GLU A 116 4.66 2.38 10.00
N VAL A 117 4.24 2.78 8.80
CA VAL A 117 2.88 2.57 8.31
C VAL A 117 2.88 1.36 7.39
N HIS A 118 2.03 0.38 7.68
CA HIS A 118 1.94 -0.87 6.94
C HIS A 118 0.57 -1.00 6.29
N PHE A 119 0.55 -1.16 4.98
CA PHE A 119 -0.65 -1.56 4.24
C PHE A 119 -0.55 -3.06 3.99
N ILE A 120 -1.48 -3.82 4.53
CA ILE A 120 -1.45 -5.28 4.51
C ILE A 120 -2.59 -5.81 3.65
N ILE A 121 -2.23 -6.45 2.53
CA ILE A 121 -3.18 -7.17 1.70
C ILE A 121 -3.24 -8.61 2.23
N GLU A 122 -4.43 -9.02 2.68
CA GLU A 122 -4.66 -10.39 3.14
C GLU A 122 -5.37 -11.17 2.05
N MET A 123 -4.77 -12.27 1.62
CA MET A 123 -5.24 -13.09 0.50
C MET A 123 -5.79 -14.44 0.94
N ASN A 124 -5.73 -14.74 2.21
CA ASN A 124 -6.35 -15.94 2.75
C ASN A 124 -7.87 -15.74 2.81
N LYS A 125 -8.58 -16.75 2.40
CA LYS A 125 -10.05 -16.72 2.37
C LYS A 125 -10.63 -17.45 3.57
#